data_3ed52392003ffdee586f0d54f468e8e4
#
_entry.id   3ed52392003ffdee586f0d54f468e8e4
#
_cell.length_a   1.000
_cell.length_b   1.000
_cell.length_c   1.000
_cell.angle_alpha   90.00
_cell.angle_beta   90.00
_cell.angle_gamma   90.00
#
_symmetry.space_group_name_H-M   'P 1'
#
loop_
_entity.id
_entity.type
_entity.pdbx_description
1 polymer ?
#
loop_
_entity_poly.entity_id
_entity_poly.type
_entity_poly.pdbx_seq_one_letter_code
_entity_poly.pdbx_strand_id
1 'polypeptide(L)'
;MKKFLAFLLALTMLLGVGALAEEDAPLFQQDVMVLFTSDVHCGIESNFGYAGLAMVRDAYNNARFQQLLEDNGDSIQGEPVGTMTTGEANIKLMNAVGYDIATMGNHEFDYGMERFFELSKMANFPYVSCNFNKGGELQFAPYVVKEFDGVKIAFVGISTPKTLTSSTPKYFQDENGN
;
A
#
# COMPACT_ATOMS: atom_id res chain seq x y z
N MET A 1 20.27 53.54 38.96
CA MET A 1 19.10 53.29 38.10
C MET A 1 19.46 52.75 36.73
N LYS A 2 20.33 53.39 35.90
CA LYS A 2 20.67 52.90 34.54
C LYS A 2 21.27 51.48 34.52
N LYS A 3 22.14 51.12 35.50
CA LYS A 3 22.74 49.77 35.57
C LYS A 3 21.79 48.68 35.98
N PHE A 4 20.80 49.02 36.80
CA PHE A 4 19.75 48.09 37.23
C PHE A 4 18.76 47.80 36.10
N LEU A 5 18.42 48.82 35.30
CA LEU A 5 17.57 48.66 34.12
C LEU A 5 18.21 47.80 33.02
N ALA A 6 19.54 47.95 32.78
CA ALA A 6 20.28 47.13 31.83
C ALA A 6 20.36 45.65 32.27
N PHE A 7 20.49 45.39 33.58
CA PHE A 7 20.49 44.02 34.09
C PHE A 7 19.12 43.36 33.97
N LEU A 8 18.04 44.13 34.22
CA LEU A 8 16.66 43.62 34.04
C LEU A 8 16.34 43.32 32.59
N LEU A 9 16.82 44.16 31.62
CA LEU A 9 16.65 43.91 30.19
C LEU A 9 17.46 42.69 29.73
N ALA A 10 18.67 42.49 30.23
CA ALA A 10 19.47 41.30 29.92
C ALA A 10 18.85 40.01 30.47
N LEU A 11 18.24 40.06 31.67
CA LEU A 11 17.58 38.94 32.30
C LEU A 11 16.29 38.56 31.54
N THR A 12 15.53 39.52 31.04
CA THR A 12 14.33 39.24 30.21
C THR A 12 14.70 38.71 28.84
N MET A 13 15.83 39.09 28.24
CA MET A 13 16.34 38.48 27.01
C MET A 13 16.84 37.04 27.23
N LEU A 14 17.43 36.72 28.39
CA LEU A 14 17.83 35.35 28.72
C LEU A 14 16.64 34.43 29.01
N LEU A 15 15.55 34.98 29.54
CA LEU A 15 14.32 34.22 29.81
C LEU A 15 13.41 34.09 28.58
N GLY A 16 13.64 34.89 27.52
CA GLY A 16 12.89 34.88 26.28
C GLY A 16 13.43 33.94 25.19
N VAL A 17 14.61 33.34 25.39
CA VAL A 17 15.20 32.40 24.42
C VAL A 17 14.83 30.92 24.70
N GLY A 18 14.05 30.69 25.72
CA GLY A 18 13.70 29.34 26.17
C GLY A 18 12.33 28.82 25.77
N ALA A 19 11.72 29.30 24.67
CA ALA A 19 10.40 28.80 24.27
C ALA A 19 10.14 28.88 22.74
N LEU A 20 11.10 28.48 21.94
CA LEU A 20 10.83 27.80 20.71
C LEU A 20 11.13 26.32 21.00
N ALA A 21 10.26 25.69 21.74
CA ALA A 21 10.15 24.24 21.63
C ALA A 21 9.82 24.01 20.15
N GLU A 22 10.80 23.59 19.34
CA GLU A 22 10.50 22.77 18.18
C GLU A 22 9.57 21.71 18.76
N GLU A 23 8.31 21.71 18.33
CA GLU A 23 7.48 20.54 18.45
C GLU A 23 8.26 19.47 17.69
N ASP A 24 9.00 18.64 18.43
CA ASP A 24 9.67 17.49 17.85
C ASP A 24 8.56 16.74 17.10
N ALA A 25 8.69 16.69 15.78
CA ALA A 25 7.82 15.85 14.98
C ALA A 25 7.86 14.47 15.64
N PRO A 26 6.71 13.80 15.83
CA PRO A 26 6.67 12.51 16.50
C PRO A 26 7.65 11.58 15.77
N LEU A 27 8.78 11.31 16.39
CA LEU A 27 9.70 10.30 15.92
C LEU A 27 9.02 8.95 16.12
N PHE A 28 9.08 8.08 15.12
CA PHE A 28 8.67 6.70 15.30
C PHE A 28 9.40 6.14 16.51
N GLN A 29 8.67 5.60 17.47
CA GLN A 29 9.26 4.92 18.60
C GLN A 29 9.85 3.56 18.19
N GLN A 30 9.40 3.03 17.06
CA GLN A 30 9.88 1.81 16.43
C GLN A 30 9.87 1.97 14.90
N ASP A 31 10.71 1.21 14.22
CA ASP A 31 10.69 1.13 12.77
C ASP A 31 9.36 0.55 12.28
N VAL A 32 8.85 1.10 11.17
CA VAL A 32 7.71 0.53 10.45
C VAL A 32 8.24 -0.43 9.40
N MET A 33 7.83 -1.70 9.50
CA MET A 33 8.20 -2.72 8.53
C MET A 33 7.18 -2.77 7.40
N VAL A 34 7.60 -2.46 6.19
CA VAL A 34 6.78 -2.67 4.99
C VAL A 34 7.27 -3.95 4.30
N LEU A 35 6.42 -4.96 4.32
CA LEU A 35 6.60 -6.18 3.54
C LEU A 35 5.88 -6.01 2.21
N PHE A 36 6.48 -6.44 1.12
CA PHE A 36 5.81 -6.35 -0.18
C PHE A 36 6.08 -7.58 -1.04
N THR A 37 5.11 -7.87 -1.91
CA THR A 37 5.24 -8.82 -3.00
C THR A 37 5.03 -8.13 -4.35
N SER A 38 5.55 -8.70 -5.41
CA SER A 38 5.35 -8.28 -6.80
C SER A 38 5.50 -9.49 -7.69
N ASP A 39 4.72 -9.57 -8.75
CA ASP A 39 4.85 -10.59 -9.79
C ASP A 39 4.80 -12.03 -9.24
N VAL A 40 3.93 -12.29 -8.28
CA VAL A 40 3.79 -13.62 -7.65
C VAL A 40 3.22 -14.65 -8.63
N HIS A 41 2.37 -14.21 -9.58
CA HIS A 41 1.81 -15.06 -10.64
C HIS A 41 1.24 -16.40 -10.13
N CYS A 42 0.50 -16.36 -9.01
CA CYS A 42 -0.02 -17.53 -8.32
C CYS A 42 1.04 -18.57 -7.91
N GLY A 43 2.31 -18.19 -7.85
CA GLY A 43 3.43 -19.02 -7.39
C GLY A 43 3.42 -19.20 -5.87
N ILE A 44 2.29 -19.64 -5.33
CA ILE A 44 1.99 -19.68 -3.89
C ILE A 44 2.91 -20.58 -3.06
N GLU A 45 3.57 -21.55 -3.72
CA GLU A 45 4.55 -22.45 -3.12
C GLU A 45 5.98 -22.19 -3.61
N SER A 46 6.16 -21.20 -4.52
CA SER A 46 7.46 -20.91 -5.12
C SER A 46 8.39 -20.26 -4.10
N ASN A 47 9.64 -20.71 -4.04
CA ASN A 47 10.65 -20.20 -3.12
C ASN A 47 10.18 -20.25 -1.65
N PHE A 48 9.93 -19.06 -1.11
CA PHE A 48 9.47 -18.84 0.25
C PHE A 48 7.96 -19.05 0.39
N GLY A 49 7.20 -18.73 -0.65
CA GLY A 49 5.76 -18.92 -0.76
C GLY A 49 4.93 -18.11 0.24
N TYR A 50 3.62 -18.21 0.09
CA TYR A 50 2.70 -17.51 1.00
C TYR A 50 2.75 -18.03 2.44
N ALA A 51 3.02 -19.30 2.65
CA ALA A 51 3.18 -19.86 3.99
C ALA A 51 4.37 -19.25 4.71
N GLY A 52 5.51 -19.12 4.02
CA GLY A 52 6.69 -18.46 4.59
C GLY A 52 6.45 -16.96 4.83
N LEU A 53 5.76 -16.28 3.92
CA LEU A 53 5.40 -14.88 4.09
C LEU A 53 4.52 -14.66 5.33
N ALA A 54 3.52 -15.53 5.54
CA ALA A 54 2.68 -15.52 6.73
C ALA A 54 3.53 -15.72 8.00
N MET A 55 4.48 -16.66 8.00
CA MET A 55 5.39 -16.88 9.14
C MET A 55 6.22 -15.62 9.45
N VAL A 56 6.74 -14.93 8.46
CA VAL A 56 7.51 -13.68 8.65
C VAL A 56 6.62 -12.60 9.23
N ARG A 57 5.41 -12.43 8.68
CA ARG A 57 4.43 -11.48 9.18
C ARG A 57 4.09 -11.74 10.65
N ASP A 58 3.82 -13.01 11.00
CA ASP A 58 3.52 -13.41 12.37
C ASP A 58 4.71 -13.17 13.31
N ALA A 59 5.94 -13.40 12.84
CA ALA A 59 7.13 -13.13 13.64
C ALA A 59 7.27 -11.64 13.98
N TYR A 60 7.02 -10.74 13.03
CA TYR A 60 7.01 -9.30 13.28
C TYR A 60 5.86 -8.88 14.19
N ASN A 61 4.65 -9.43 14.01
CA ASN A 61 3.51 -9.20 14.90
C ASN A 61 3.82 -9.61 16.34
N ASN A 62 4.39 -10.80 16.52
CA ASN A 62 4.76 -11.32 17.83
C ASN A 62 5.88 -10.50 18.49
N ALA A 63 6.78 -9.94 17.70
CA ALA A 63 7.81 -9.01 18.16
C ALA A 63 7.28 -7.58 18.36
N ARG A 64 5.98 -7.34 18.12
CA ARG A 64 5.28 -6.04 18.25
C ARG A 64 5.82 -4.94 17.32
N PHE A 65 6.39 -5.31 16.19
CA PHE A 65 6.71 -4.32 15.15
C PHE A 65 5.43 -3.77 14.52
N GLN A 66 5.43 -2.49 14.26
CA GLN A 66 4.45 -1.88 13.34
C GLN A 66 4.75 -2.38 11.94
N GLN A 67 3.77 -2.97 11.26
CA GLN A 67 3.99 -3.54 9.94
C GLN A 67 2.79 -3.36 9.01
N LEU A 68 3.08 -3.48 7.71
CA LEU A 68 2.11 -3.51 6.62
C LEU A 68 2.60 -4.51 5.58
N LEU A 69 1.69 -5.25 4.99
CA LEU A 69 1.96 -6.14 3.84
C LEU A 69 1.19 -5.65 2.63
N GLU A 70 1.92 -5.36 1.56
CA GLU A 70 1.34 -4.89 0.29
C GLU A 70 1.69 -5.80 -0.88
N ASP A 71 0.88 -5.72 -1.96
CA ASP A 71 1.12 -6.38 -3.23
C ASP A 71 1.20 -5.36 -4.36
N ASN A 72 2.27 -5.43 -5.15
CA ASN A 72 2.52 -4.51 -6.25
C ASN A 72 1.96 -4.99 -7.60
N GLY A 73 1.08 -5.99 -7.56
CA GLY A 73 0.35 -6.49 -8.73
C GLY A 73 0.98 -7.71 -9.38
N ASP A 74 0.32 -8.17 -10.45
CA ASP A 74 0.61 -9.40 -11.18
C ASP A 74 0.57 -10.64 -10.28
N SER A 75 -0.44 -10.70 -9.42
CA SER A 75 -0.54 -11.76 -8.41
C SER A 75 -1.55 -12.85 -8.76
N ILE A 76 -2.63 -12.54 -9.49
CA ILE A 76 -3.81 -13.42 -9.63
C ILE A 76 -3.77 -14.35 -10.84
N GLN A 77 -2.86 -14.14 -11.78
CA GLN A 77 -2.69 -14.92 -13.01
C GLN A 77 -1.34 -15.64 -12.98
N GLY A 78 -1.24 -16.85 -13.55
CA GLY A 78 0.01 -17.59 -13.66
C GLY A 78 -0.20 -19.08 -13.48
N GLU A 79 0.35 -19.64 -12.42
CA GLU A 79 0.35 -21.07 -12.11
C GLU A 79 -1.05 -21.74 -12.23
N PRO A 80 -1.13 -23.09 -12.35
CA PRO A 80 -2.39 -23.78 -12.57
C PRO A 80 -3.53 -23.39 -11.62
N VAL A 81 -3.21 -23.10 -10.35
CA VAL A 81 -4.22 -22.71 -9.36
C VAL A 81 -4.89 -21.38 -9.75
N GLY A 82 -4.15 -20.43 -10.28
CA GLY A 82 -4.70 -19.16 -10.76
C GLY A 82 -5.57 -19.37 -11.98
N THR A 83 -5.09 -20.13 -12.97
CA THR A 83 -5.80 -20.39 -14.21
C THR A 83 -7.11 -21.18 -13.97
N MET A 84 -7.07 -22.24 -13.16
CA MET A 84 -8.23 -23.08 -12.86
C MET A 84 -9.33 -22.35 -12.09
N THR A 85 -8.97 -21.36 -11.29
CA THR A 85 -9.91 -20.62 -10.43
C THR A 85 -10.14 -19.18 -10.91
N THR A 86 -9.55 -18.81 -12.05
CA THR A 86 -9.57 -17.41 -12.56
C THR A 86 -9.26 -16.39 -11.46
N GLY A 87 -8.16 -16.67 -10.71
CA GLY A 87 -7.62 -15.80 -9.66
C GLY A 87 -8.25 -15.93 -8.27
N GLU A 88 -9.40 -16.61 -8.13
CA GLU A 88 -10.13 -16.65 -6.86
C GLU A 88 -9.34 -17.29 -5.71
N ALA A 89 -8.68 -18.41 -5.98
CA ALA A 89 -7.89 -19.10 -4.97
C ALA A 89 -6.75 -18.20 -4.45
N ASN A 90 -6.12 -17.43 -5.34
CA ASN A 90 -5.05 -16.51 -4.93
C ASN A 90 -5.56 -15.41 -4.00
N ILE A 91 -6.70 -14.77 -4.32
CA ILE A 91 -7.31 -13.76 -3.44
C ILE A 91 -7.65 -14.36 -2.06
N LYS A 92 -8.18 -15.59 -2.01
CA LYS A 92 -8.46 -16.27 -0.73
C LYS A 92 -7.19 -16.50 0.09
N LEU A 93 -6.10 -16.87 -0.57
CA LEU A 93 -4.81 -17.05 0.08
C LEU A 93 -4.21 -15.72 0.55
N MET A 94 -4.27 -14.67 -0.27
CA MET A 94 -3.85 -13.32 0.13
C MET A 94 -4.65 -12.83 1.35
N ASN A 95 -5.96 -13.07 1.39
CA ASN A 95 -6.79 -12.80 2.56
C ASN A 95 -6.32 -13.57 3.81
N ALA A 96 -5.96 -14.84 3.64
CA ALA A 96 -5.49 -15.68 4.74
C ALA A 96 -4.10 -15.28 5.25
N VAL A 97 -3.19 -14.87 4.36
CA VAL A 97 -1.88 -14.29 4.72
C VAL A 97 -2.05 -12.94 5.40
N GLY A 98 -3.13 -12.22 5.06
CA GLY A 98 -3.49 -10.95 5.67
C GLY A 98 -2.86 -9.75 4.99
N TYR A 99 -2.91 -9.68 3.68
CA TYR A 99 -2.52 -8.47 2.95
C TYR A 99 -3.33 -7.25 3.43
N ASP A 100 -2.69 -6.09 3.43
CA ASP A 100 -3.26 -4.83 3.91
C ASP A 100 -3.64 -3.89 2.77
N ILE A 101 -2.97 -3.98 1.63
CA ILE A 101 -3.15 -3.15 0.44
C ILE A 101 -2.68 -3.92 -0.79
N ALA A 102 -3.25 -3.62 -1.95
CA ALA A 102 -2.71 -4.04 -3.24
C ALA A 102 -2.84 -2.94 -4.28
N THR A 103 -2.00 -2.98 -5.30
CA THR A 103 -2.23 -2.28 -6.56
C THR A 103 -2.36 -3.28 -7.71
N MET A 104 -2.74 -2.81 -8.90
CA MET A 104 -2.89 -3.68 -10.04
C MET A 104 -1.70 -3.56 -11.00
N GLY A 105 -1.17 -4.70 -11.43
CA GLY A 105 -0.29 -4.81 -12.59
C GLY A 105 -1.10 -5.02 -13.88
N ASN A 106 -0.48 -5.58 -14.92
CA ASN A 106 -1.19 -5.86 -16.16
C ASN A 106 -1.92 -7.21 -16.16
N HIS A 107 -1.45 -8.18 -15.40
CA HIS A 107 -2.02 -9.51 -15.35
C HIS A 107 -3.27 -9.64 -14.47
N GLU A 108 -3.63 -8.62 -13.69
CA GLU A 108 -4.92 -8.55 -13.02
C GLU A 108 -6.09 -8.53 -14.01
N PHE A 109 -5.85 -8.12 -15.25
CA PHE A 109 -6.89 -8.03 -16.29
C PHE A 109 -6.95 -9.23 -17.23
N ASP A 110 -6.12 -10.25 -17.07
CA ASP A 110 -6.05 -11.39 -18.00
C ASP A 110 -7.32 -12.25 -18.04
N TYR A 111 -8.05 -12.29 -16.95
CA TYR A 111 -9.37 -12.94 -16.88
C TYR A 111 -10.54 -11.98 -17.22
N GLY A 112 -10.22 -10.77 -17.66
CA GLY A 112 -11.18 -9.72 -18.02
C GLY A 112 -11.44 -8.73 -16.89
N MET A 113 -11.85 -7.54 -17.29
CA MET A 113 -12.10 -6.40 -16.39
C MET A 113 -13.17 -6.72 -15.34
N GLU A 114 -14.29 -7.35 -15.75
CA GLU A 114 -15.37 -7.69 -14.83
C GLU A 114 -14.89 -8.65 -13.75
N ARG A 115 -14.10 -9.67 -14.17
CA ARG A 115 -13.56 -10.65 -13.23
C ARG A 115 -12.62 -10.01 -12.22
N PHE A 116 -11.77 -9.08 -12.65
CA PHE A 116 -10.93 -8.35 -11.71
C PHE A 116 -11.74 -7.54 -10.70
N PHE A 117 -12.80 -6.85 -11.13
CA PHE A 117 -13.70 -6.15 -10.18
C PHE A 117 -14.43 -7.10 -9.22
N GLU A 118 -14.76 -8.31 -9.63
CA GLU A 118 -15.28 -9.33 -8.70
C GLU A 118 -14.22 -9.72 -7.66
N LEU A 119 -13.02 -10.04 -8.12
CA LEU A 119 -11.91 -10.44 -7.26
C LEU A 119 -11.53 -9.34 -6.28
N SER A 120 -11.48 -8.08 -6.72
CA SER A 120 -11.17 -6.95 -5.84
C SER A 120 -12.20 -6.76 -4.72
N LYS A 121 -13.47 -7.14 -4.95
CA LYS A 121 -14.53 -7.14 -3.92
C LYS A 121 -14.43 -8.33 -2.96
N MET A 122 -13.78 -9.42 -3.37
CA MET A 122 -13.54 -10.59 -2.51
C MET A 122 -12.31 -10.38 -1.60
N ALA A 123 -11.43 -9.44 -1.95
CA ALA A 123 -10.27 -9.10 -1.15
C ALA A 123 -10.69 -8.43 0.16
N ASN A 124 -10.06 -8.83 1.28
CA ASN A 124 -10.23 -8.18 2.59
C ASN A 124 -9.36 -6.92 2.73
N PHE A 125 -8.68 -6.53 1.68
CA PHE A 125 -7.81 -5.38 1.57
C PHE A 125 -8.20 -4.53 0.34
N PRO A 126 -7.98 -3.21 0.37
CA PRO A 126 -8.27 -2.36 -0.77
C PRO A 126 -7.23 -2.55 -1.89
N TYR A 127 -7.70 -2.56 -3.13
CA TYR A 127 -6.89 -2.19 -4.27
C TYR A 127 -6.86 -0.66 -4.40
N VAL A 128 -5.71 -0.09 -4.70
CA VAL A 128 -5.52 1.37 -4.86
C VAL A 128 -4.86 1.70 -6.19
N SER A 129 -5.33 2.77 -6.85
CA SER A 129 -4.66 3.32 -8.02
C SER A 129 -5.08 4.77 -8.26
N CYS A 130 -4.11 5.68 -8.31
CA CYS A 130 -4.36 7.10 -8.54
C CYS A 130 -4.53 7.48 -10.02
N ASN A 131 -4.30 6.54 -10.93
CA ASN A 131 -4.35 6.79 -12.38
C ASN A 131 -5.19 5.79 -13.18
N PHE A 132 -5.82 4.79 -12.53
CA PHE A 132 -6.74 3.88 -13.22
C PHE A 132 -8.14 4.47 -13.23
N ASN A 133 -8.53 5.02 -14.37
CA ASN A 133 -9.79 5.72 -14.52
C ASN A 133 -10.58 5.29 -15.76
N LYS A 134 -11.89 5.53 -15.75
CA LYS A 134 -12.79 5.36 -16.87
C LYS A 134 -13.63 6.61 -17.00
N GLY A 135 -13.58 7.26 -18.17
CA GLY A 135 -14.32 8.50 -18.41
C GLY A 135 -13.94 9.66 -17.48
N GLY A 136 -12.70 9.66 -16.95
CA GLY A 136 -12.21 10.66 -16.00
C GLY A 136 -12.51 10.34 -14.53
N GLU A 137 -13.20 9.24 -14.24
CA GLU A 137 -13.51 8.80 -12.87
C GLU A 137 -12.60 7.67 -12.44
N LEU A 138 -11.96 7.82 -11.28
CA LEU A 138 -11.12 6.75 -10.69
C LEU A 138 -11.99 5.53 -10.35
N GLN A 139 -11.50 4.36 -10.70
CA GLN A 139 -12.20 3.10 -10.43
C GLN A 139 -11.85 2.53 -9.05
N PHE A 140 -10.76 2.97 -8.47
CA PHE A 140 -10.30 2.62 -7.14
C PHE A 140 -9.88 3.86 -6.36
N ALA A 141 -9.79 3.76 -5.04
CA ALA A 141 -9.23 4.82 -4.23
C ALA A 141 -7.78 5.12 -4.66
N PRO A 142 -7.36 6.39 -4.73
CA PRO A 142 -6.01 6.72 -5.17
C PRO A 142 -4.94 6.29 -4.16
N TYR A 143 -5.29 6.22 -2.90
CA TYR A 143 -4.39 5.87 -1.80
C TYR A 143 -5.18 5.39 -0.58
N VAL A 144 -4.48 4.78 0.37
CA VAL A 144 -4.94 4.58 1.75
C VAL A 144 -3.98 5.22 2.73
N VAL A 145 -4.48 5.64 3.88
CA VAL A 145 -3.67 6.15 4.98
C VAL A 145 -3.71 5.14 6.11
N LYS A 146 -2.55 4.72 6.57
CA LYS A 146 -2.38 3.90 7.76
C LYS A 146 -1.70 4.72 8.85
N GLU A 147 -2.06 4.47 10.09
CA GLU A 147 -1.48 5.15 11.24
C GLU A 147 -0.61 4.17 12.03
N PHE A 148 0.61 4.58 12.30
CA PHE A 148 1.62 3.82 13.04
C PHE A 148 2.13 4.70 14.17
N ASP A 149 1.83 4.37 15.41
CA ASP A 149 2.23 5.14 16.61
C ASP A 149 1.96 6.65 16.51
N GLY A 150 0.77 7.01 15.95
CA GLY A 150 0.38 8.41 15.76
C GLY A 150 0.91 9.06 14.49
N VAL A 151 1.80 8.40 13.75
CA VAL A 151 2.30 8.88 12.44
C VAL A 151 1.46 8.31 11.31
N LYS A 152 0.96 9.18 10.45
CA LYS A 152 0.16 8.80 9.28
C LYS A 152 1.02 8.67 8.04
N ILE A 153 0.98 7.50 7.42
CA ILE A 153 1.66 7.21 6.16
C ILE A 153 0.62 6.95 5.07
N ALA A 154 0.73 7.65 3.95
CA ALA A 154 -0.10 7.42 2.78
C ALA A 154 0.58 6.43 1.82
N PHE A 155 -0.15 5.39 1.44
CA PHE A 155 0.26 4.40 0.44
C PHE A 155 -0.53 4.67 -0.83
N VAL A 156 0.16 5.08 -1.89
CA VAL A 156 -0.42 5.50 -3.18
C VAL A 156 -0.18 4.41 -4.22
N GLY A 157 -1.24 3.90 -4.83
CA GLY A 157 -1.11 2.96 -5.95
C GLY A 157 -0.92 3.71 -7.28
N ILE A 158 -0.02 3.20 -8.12
CA ILE A 158 0.21 3.72 -9.48
C ILE A 158 0.28 2.53 -10.43
N SER A 159 -0.60 2.51 -11.42
CA SER A 159 -0.60 1.49 -12.47
C SER A 159 0.18 2.00 -13.69
N THR A 160 0.96 1.11 -14.34
CA THR A 160 1.69 1.50 -15.55
C THR A 160 0.75 1.70 -16.73
N PRO A 161 0.86 2.80 -17.50
CA PRO A 161 0.09 2.97 -18.73
C PRO A 161 0.35 1.86 -19.77
N LYS A 162 1.47 1.16 -19.67
CA LYS A 162 1.81 0.00 -20.52
C LYS A 162 0.80 -1.13 -20.36
N THR A 163 0.09 -1.22 -19.25
CA THR A 163 -0.98 -2.20 -18.99
C THR A 163 -1.99 -2.25 -20.15
N LEU A 164 -2.33 -1.12 -20.76
CA LEU A 164 -3.24 -1.04 -21.92
C LEU A 164 -2.78 -1.89 -23.13
N THR A 165 -1.49 -2.16 -23.25
CA THR A 165 -0.90 -2.92 -24.35
C THR A 165 -0.27 -4.23 -23.92
N SER A 166 0.06 -4.40 -22.62
CA SER A 166 0.65 -5.63 -22.06
C SER A 166 -0.42 -6.64 -21.66
N SER A 167 -1.64 -6.18 -21.37
CA SER A 167 -2.82 -7.03 -21.20
C SER A 167 -3.60 -7.12 -22.53
N THR A 168 -4.86 -7.55 -22.49
CA THR A 168 -5.72 -7.63 -23.67
C THR A 168 -6.37 -6.26 -23.92
N PRO A 169 -5.97 -5.50 -24.96
CA PRO A 169 -6.41 -4.11 -25.17
C PRO A 169 -7.94 -3.92 -25.18
N LYS A 170 -8.69 -4.88 -25.73
CA LYS A 170 -10.16 -4.82 -25.78
C LYS A 170 -10.83 -4.67 -24.41
N TYR A 171 -10.18 -5.03 -23.31
CA TYR A 171 -10.73 -4.87 -21.96
C TYR A 171 -10.72 -3.42 -21.48
N PHE A 172 -9.97 -2.56 -22.16
CA PHE A 172 -9.83 -1.12 -21.85
C PHE A 172 -10.53 -0.24 -22.87
N GLN A 173 -11.24 -0.84 -23.84
CA GLN A 173 -11.93 -0.14 -24.90
C GLN A 173 -13.43 -0.18 -24.68
N ASP A 174 -14.13 0.86 -25.18
CA ASP A 174 -15.57 0.86 -25.30
C ASP A 174 -16.02 0.01 -26.52
N GLU A 175 -17.34 -0.05 -26.76
CA GLU A 175 -17.93 -0.77 -27.89
C GLU A 175 -17.49 -0.24 -29.27
N ASN A 176 -16.92 0.97 -29.33
CA ASN A 176 -16.42 1.61 -30.54
C ASN A 176 -14.90 1.44 -30.70
N GLY A 177 -14.23 0.79 -29.74
CA GLY A 177 -12.80 0.55 -29.75
C GLY A 177 -11.93 1.73 -29.28
N ASN A 178 -12.55 2.72 -28.57
CA ASN A 178 -11.84 3.85 -27.98
C ASN A 178 -11.37 3.53 -26.57
#